data_001e604f28794d07d149bccf16a30d0d
#
_entry.id   001e604f28794d07d149bccf16a30d0d
#
_cell.length_a   1.000
_cell.length_b   1.000
_cell.length_c   1.000
_cell.angle_alpha   90.00
_cell.angle_beta   90.00
_cell.angle_gamma   90.00
#
_symmetry.space_group_name_H-M   'P 1'
#
loop_
_entity.id
_entity.type
_entity.pdbx_description
1 polymer ?
#
loop_
_entity_poly.entity_id
_entity_poly.type
_entity_poly.pdbx_seq_one_letter_code
_entity_poly.pdbx_strand_id
1 'polypeptide(L)'
;MADNTSYDIFHAIIALDPSATISVVGEDYDQITWGERGNSLGITIDQIKEKQVELKAEYDSKEYSRNRATAYASTGDQLDMQYWDSVNDTTTWKDHVASVKAQFPKP
;
A
#
# COMPACT_ATOMS: atom_id res chain seq x y z
N MET A 1 -0.57 -13.99 5.96
CA MET A 1 -1.91 -13.81 5.41
C MET A 1 -1.94 -12.56 4.53
N ALA A 2 -2.44 -12.69 3.34
CA ALA A 2 -2.53 -11.55 2.43
C ALA A 2 -3.49 -10.50 3.01
N ASP A 3 -3.06 -9.26 3.03
CA ASP A 3 -3.87 -8.15 3.47
C ASP A 3 -4.44 -7.45 2.25
N ASN A 4 -5.75 -7.63 1.99
CA ASN A 4 -6.43 -7.00 0.86
C ASN A 4 -7.17 -5.75 1.23
N THR A 5 -6.78 -5.09 2.33
CA THR A 5 -7.49 -3.90 2.79
C THR A 5 -7.44 -2.74 1.79
N SER A 6 -6.42 -2.70 0.92
CA SER A 6 -6.25 -1.60 -0.04
C SER A 6 -6.99 -1.80 -1.35
N TYR A 7 -7.40 -3.03 -1.67
CA TYR A 7 -8.01 -3.34 -2.96
C TYR A 7 -9.18 -4.32 -2.85
N ASP A 8 -9.79 -4.42 -1.68
CA ASP A 8 -10.98 -5.24 -1.50
C ASP A 8 -12.24 -4.56 -2.05
N ILE A 9 -13.37 -5.24 -1.98
CA ILE A 9 -14.65 -4.72 -2.47
C ILE A 9 -15.00 -3.40 -1.79
N PHE A 10 -14.85 -3.34 -0.48
CA PHE A 10 -15.15 -2.14 0.31
C PHE A 10 -14.36 -0.94 -0.20
N HIS A 11 -13.04 -1.10 -0.30
CA HIS A 11 -12.17 0.01 -0.73
C HIS A 11 -12.42 0.40 -2.19
N ALA A 12 -12.77 -0.56 -3.06
CA ALA A 12 -13.10 -0.26 -4.44
C ALA A 12 -14.36 0.60 -4.53
N ILE A 13 -15.39 0.28 -3.75
CA ILE A 13 -16.63 1.07 -3.72
C ILE A 13 -16.38 2.47 -3.16
N ILE A 14 -15.63 2.57 -2.08
CA ILE A 14 -15.29 3.87 -1.47
C ILE A 14 -14.46 4.72 -2.43
N ALA A 15 -13.59 4.10 -3.22
CA ALA A 15 -12.82 4.83 -4.24
C ALA A 15 -13.71 5.37 -5.37
N LEU A 16 -14.77 4.63 -5.72
CA LEU A 16 -15.75 5.06 -6.74
C LEU A 16 -16.74 6.07 -6.20
N ASP A 17 -17.15 5.94 -4.93
CA ASP A 17 -18.08 6.85 -4.24
C ASP A 17 -17.62 7.03 -2.78
N PRO A 18 -16.82 8.07 -2.51
CA PRO A 18 -16.30 8.30 -1.15
C PRO A 18 -17.37 8.55 -0.09
N SER A 19 -18.59 8.88 -0.52
CA SER A 19 -19.70 9.16 0.39
C SER A 19 -20.57 7.94 0.65
N ALA A 20 -20.30 6.80 0.03
CA ALA A 20 -21.09 5.59 0.20
C ALA A 20 -20.95 5.03 1.61
N THR A 21 -22.10 4.62 2.18
CA THR A 21 -22.14 3.84 3.40
C THR A 21 -22.51 2.43 3.04
N ILE A 22 -21.59 1.51 3.25
CA ILE A 22 -21.73 0.12 2.79
C ILE A 22 -21.23 -0.85 3.85
N SER A 23 -21.74 -2.08 3.76
CA SER A 23 -21.25 -3.21 4.53
C SER A 23 -21.04 -4.37 3.55
N VAL A 24 -19.90 -5.03 3.64
CA VAL A 24 -19.58 -6.17 2.77
C VAL A 24 -19.23 -7.36 3.66
N VAL A 25 -19.88 -8.50 3.39
CA VAL A 25 -19.59 -9.74 4.11
C VAL A 25 -18.58 -10.55 3.27
N GLY A 26 -17.36 -10.63 3.77
CA GLY A 26 -16.26 -11.28 3.04
C GLY A 26 -15.93 -10.58 1.73
N GLU A 27 -15.49 -11.33 0.74
CA GLU A 27 -15.22 -10.82 -0.60
C GLU A 27 -16.28 -11.33 -1.57
N ASP A 28 -17.54 -11.17 -1.20
CA ASP A 28 -18.69 -11.65 -1.98
C ASP A 28 -19.47 -10.47 -2.54
N TYR A 29 -19.49 -10.35 -3.87
CA TYR A 29 -20.19 -9.26 -4.57
C TYR A 29 -21.70 -9.29 -4.35
N ASP A 30 -22.25 -10.45 -3.96
CA ASP A 30 -23.68 -10.60 -3.68
C ASP A 30 -24.04 -10.23 -2.23
N GLN A 31 -23.05 -10.00 -1.39
CA GLN A 31 -23.22 -9.70 0.03
C GLN A 31 -22.92 -8.24 0.37
N ILE A 32 -23.13 -7.35 -0.60
CA ILE A 32 -22.95 -5.91 -0.40
C ILE A 32 -24.26 -5.30 0.09
N THR A 33 -24.23 -4.67 1.26
CA THR A 33 -25.38 -3.96 1.80
C THR A 33 -25.12 -2.46 1.71
N TRP A 34 -26.00 -1.76 1.01
CA TRP A 34 -25.93 -0.32 0.84
C TRP A 34 -26.68 0.38 1.99
N GLY A 35 -26.11 1.46 2.50
CA GLY A 35 -26.72 2.24 3.57
C GLY A 35 -27.87 3.13 3.07
N GLU A 36 -28.20 4.19 3.84
CA GLU A 36 -29.35 5.05 3.58
C GLU A 36 -29.39 5.66 2.19
N ARG A 37 -28.21 6.03 1.64
CA ARG A 37 -28.14 6.59 0.30
C ARG A 37 -28.32 5.53 -0.79
N GLY A 38 -28.24 4.27 -0.43
CA GLY A 38 -28.23 3.18 -1.40
C GLY A 38 -27.08 3.31 -2.38
N ASN A 39 -27.22 2.69 -3.54
CA ASN A 39 -26.26 2.78 -4.64
C ASN A 39 -26.63 3.96 -5.56
N SER A 40 -26.43 5.18 -5.05
CA SER A 40 -26.88 6.41 -5.72
C SER A 40 -26.20 6.66 -7.06
N LEU A 41 -24.98 6.17 -7.26
CA LEU A 41 -24.22 6.34 -8.50
C LEU A 41 -24.40 5.18 -9.48
N GLY A 42 -25.19 4.16 -9.11
CA GLY A 42 -25.39 3.00 -9.97
C GLY A 42 -24.13 2.19 -10.23
N ILE A 43 -23.30 2.02 -9.19
CA ILE A 43 -22.05 1.26 -9.32
C ILE A 43 -22.35 -0.20 -9.60
N THR A 44 -21.74 -0.74 -10.64
CA THR A 44 -21.92 -2.13 -11.05
C THR A 44 -20.81 -3.01 -10.52
N ILE A 45 -21.03 -4.32 -10.50
CA ILE A 45 -20.01 -5.30 -10.11
C ILE A 45 -18.78 -5.19 -11.01
N ASP A 46 -18.99 -4.99 -12.31
CA ASP A 46 -17.89 -4.83 -13.27
C ASP A 46 -17.04 -3.60 -12.94
N GLN A 47 -17.66 -2.49 -12.56
CA GLN A 47 -16.94 -1.29 -12.14
C GLN A 47 -16.13 -1.55 -10.87
N ILE A 48 -16.69 -2.30 -9.93
CA ILE A 48 -15.99 -2.68 -8.68
C ILE A 48 -14.76 -3.52 -9.03
N LYS A 49 -14.91 -4.52 -9.89
CA LYS A 49 -13.81 -5.38 -10.31
C LYS A 49 -12.71 -4.62 -11.02
N GLU A 50 -13.05 -3.71 -11.92
CA GLU A 50 -12.08 -2.85 -12.60
C GLU A 50 -11.33 -1.99 -11.61
N LYS A 51 -12.03 -1.42 -10.63
CA LYS A 51 -11.40 -0.60 -9.61
C LYS A 51 -10.46 -1.42 -8.72
N GLN A 52 -10.84 -2.64 -8.40
CA GLN A 52 -9.97 -3.55 -7.64
C GLN A 52 -8.66 -3.84 -8.40
N VAL A 53 -8.73 -4.02 -9.71
CA VAL A 53 -7.53 -4.24 -10.54
C VAL A 53 -6.61 -3.01 -10.49
N GLU A 54 -7.17 -1.81 -10.62
CA GLU A 54 -6.41 -0.57 -10.51
C GLU A 54 -5.76 -0.41 -9.15
N LEU A 55 -6.52 -0.64 -8.07
CA LEU A 55 -6.01 -0.50 -6.70
C LEU A 55 -4.93 -1.54 -6.41
N LYS A 56 -5.09 -2.76 -6.90
CA LYS A 56 -4.07 -3.80 -6.73
C LYS A 56 -2.79 -3.46 -7.48
N ALA A 57 -2.92 -2.96 -8.72
CA ALA A 57 -1.76 -2.54 -9.49
C ALA A 57 -1.01 -1.40 -8.80
N GLU A 58 -1.72 -0.44 -8.23
CA GLU A 58 -1.14 0.65 -7.46
C GLU A 58 -0.44 0.12 -6.21
N TYR A 59 -1.10 -0.78 -5.48
CA TYR A 59 -0.53 -1.41 -4.29
C TYR A 59 0.75 -2.18 -4.63
N ASP A 60 0.72 -2.98 -5.70
CA ASP A 60 1.88 -3.77 -6.13
C ASP A 60 3.03 -2.88 -6.59
N SER A 61 2.73 -1.76 -7.24
CA SER A 61 3.76 -0.81 -7.70
C SER A 61 4.55 -0.19 -6.55
N LYS A 62 3.98 -0.18 -5.34
CA LYS A 62 4.60 0.37 -4.13
C LYS A 62 5.20 -0.70 -3.23
N GLU A 63 5.19 -1.95 -3.65
CA GLU A 63 5.76 -3.05 -2.86
C GLU A 63 7.23 -2.81 -2.54
N TYR A 64 7.99 -2.30 -3.52
CA TYR A 64 9.40 -1.98 -3.29
C TYR A 64 9.59 -1.01 -2.13
N SER A 65 8.71 -0.01 -2.02
CA SER A 65 8.77 1.00 -0.95
C SER A 65 8.48 0.38 0.42
N ARG A 66 7.48 -0.49 0.50
CA ARG A 66 7.17 -1.20 1.76
C ARG A 66 8.31 -2.11 2.18
N ASN A 67 8.89 -2.82 1.23
CA ASN A 67 10.03 -3.72 1.50
C ASN A 67 11.25 -2.93 1.93
N ARG A 68 11.52 -1.79 1.29
CA ARG A 68 12.60 -0.89 1.71
C ARG A 68 12.41 -0.39 3.13
N ALA A 69 11.19 0.04 3.46
CA ALA A 69 10.88 0.56 4.80
C ALA A 69 11.19 -0.47 5.89
N THR A 70 10.90 -1.75 5.62
CA THR A 70 11.19 -2.84 6.55
C THR A 70 12.69 -3.15 6.63
N ALA A 71 13.41 -3.04 5.50
CA ALA A 71 14.82 -3.40 5.41
C ALA A 71 15.77 -2.31 5.91
N TYR A 72 15.35 -1.05 5.90
CA TYR A 72 16.17 0.02 6.45
C TYR A 72 16.37 -0.13 7.95
N ALA A 73 17.57 0.16 8.42
CA ALA A 73 17.84 0.29 9.84
C ALA A 73 16.97 1.40 10.46
N SER A 74 16.79 1.38 11.77
CA SER A 74 16.04 2.43 12.46
C SER A 74 16.66 3.81 12.20
N THR A 75 15.86 4.86 12.34
CA THR A 75 16.36 6.23 12.18
C THR A 75 17.52 6.51 13.12
N GLY A 76 17.45 6.03 14.38
CA GLY A 76 18.53 6.18 15.34
C GLY A 76 19.81 5.50 14.87
N ASP A 77 19.70 4.27 14.38
CA ASP A 77 20.84 3.52 13.86
C ASP A 77 21.45 4.20 12.63
N GLN A 78 20.61 4.72 11.74
CA GLN A 78 21.10 5.45 10.56
C GLN A 78 21.81 6.74 10.95
N LEU A 79 21.33 7.46 11.95
CA LEU A 79 22.00 8.65 12.48
C LEU A 79 23.36 8.30 13.08
N ASP A 80 23.43 7.18 13.80
CA ASP A 80 24.70 6.68 14.33
C ASP A 80 25.67 6.34 13.19
N MET A 81 25.19 5.70 12.14
CA MET A 81 26.03 5.42 10.96
C MET A 81 26.60 6.69 10.37
N GLN A 82 25.79 7.74 10.23
CA GLN A 82 26.22 9.03 9.71
C GLN A 82 27.28 9.66 10.61
N TYR A 83 27.06 9.62 11.92
CA TYR A 83 28.01 10.18 12.89
C TYR A 83 29.37 9.47 12.79
N TRP A 84 29.36 8.14 12.86
CA TRP A 84 30.61 7.37 12.83
C TRP A 84 31.30 7.43 11.47
N ASP A 85 30.53 7.54 10.39
CA ASP A 85 31.12 7.76 9.06
C ASP A 85 31.88 9.09 9.00
N SER A 86 31.32 10.13 9.63
CA SER A 86 31.98 11.43 9.70
C SER A 86 33.27 11.37 10.52
N VAL A 87 33.23 10.64 11.66
CA VAL A 87 34.38 10.51 12.53
C VAL A 87 35.49 9.66 11.92
N ASN A 88 35.11 8.56 11.26
CA ASN A 88 36.06 7.55 10.75
C ASN A 88 36.34 7.67 9.25
N ASP A 89 35.74 8.64 8.58
CA ASP A 89 35.86 8.83 7.13
C ASP A 89 35.47 7.56 6.36
N THR A 90 34.30 6.99 6.71
CA THR A 90 33.75 5.77 6.11
C THR A 90 32.45 6.04 5.39
N THR A 91 31.88 5.03 4.71
CA THR A 91 30.65 5.14 3.92
C THR A 91 29.59 4.11 4.35
N THR A 92 29.58 3.73 5.62
CA THR A 92 28.69 2.68 6.13
C THR A 92 27.21 2.97 5.85
N TRP A 93 26.78 4.21 6.13
CA TRP A 93 25.39 4.61 5.88
C TRP A 93 25.04 4.61 4.41
N LYS A 94 25.89 5.19 3.56
CA LYS A 94 25.70 5.22 2.12
C LYS A 94 25.60 3.80 1.55
N ASP A 95 26.48 2.91 2.00
CA ASP A 95 26.52 1.52 1.56
C ASP A 95 25.26 0.77 2.00
N HIS A 96 24.79 1.01 3.22
CA HIS A 96 23.55 0.41 3.73
C HIS A 96 22.35 0.82 2.87
N VAL A 97 22.19 2.12 2.61
CA VAL A 97 21.08 2.64 1.81
C VAL A 97 21.15 2.09 0.37
N ALA A 98 22.34 2.07 -0.23
CA ALA A 98 22.54 1.52 -1.57
C ALA A 98 22.19 0.03 -1.64
N SER A 99 22.54 -0.73 -0.61
CA SER A 99 22.23 -2.17 -0.52
C SER A 99 20.73 -2.41 -0.48
N VAL A 100 19.99 -1.66 0.35
CA VAL A 100 18.54 -1.79 0.45
C VAL A 100 17.88 -1.44 -0.89
N LYS A 101 18.30 -0.36 -1.52
CA LYS A 101 17.74 0.06 -2.82
C LYS A 101 18.03 -0.95 -3.94
N ALA A 102 19.20 -1.59 -3.89
CA ALA A 102 19.57 -2.62 -4.87
C ALA A 102 18.75 -3.91 -4.64
N GLN A 103 18.44 -4.25 -3.40
CA GLN A 103 17.62 -5.41 -3.03
C GLN A 103 16.17 -5.26 -3.48
N PHE A 104 15.62 -4.06 -3.40
CA PHE A 104 14.23 -3.77 -3.72
C PHE A 104 14.16 -2.61 -4.72
N PRO A 105 14.49 -2.87 -6.00
CA PRO A 105 14.55 -1.82 -7.00
C PRO A 105 13.17 -1.24 -7.29
N LYS A 106 13.15 0.03 -7.61
CA LYS A 106 11.93 0.71 -8.04
C LYS A 106 11.52 0.17 -9.41
N PRO A 107 10.23 -0.25 -9.59
CA PRO A 107 9.75 -0.75 -10.86
C PRO A 107 9.75 0.32 -11.96
#